data_13346f7c3708be1ebcc95d91f0148e02
#
_entry.id   13346f7c3708be1ebcc95d91f0148e02
#
_cell.length_a   1.000
_cell.length_b   1.000
_cell.length_c   1.000
_cell.angle_alpha   90.00
_cell.angle_beta   90.00
_cell.angle_gamma   90.00
#
_symmetry.space_group_name_H-M   'P 1'
#
loop_
_entity.id
_entity.type
_entity.pdbx_description
1 polymer ?
#
loop_
_entity_poly.entity_id
_entity_poly.type
_entity_poly.pdbx_seq_one_letter_code
_entity_poly.pdbx_strand_id
1 'polypeptide(L)'
;KANKKDLKELRKSGKIPGIYYSYDSKESLTFFIEQSVINNAIKSDSNIFSINVGGKNRTVLFKSVQYHPVTEQMTHIDLYGVNMDKPVVVKVPINLVGTPIGVKEEGGVLNQVSQELELKCLPGDIPNIMDVNIEDLSIGDTILAESIKMDDALEMISSPDMLIVSVTVPMKEVVADPDEELEEGEDGEADQASNESAESSNEGSSDTSGDQ
;
A
#
# COMPACT_ATOMS: atom_id res chain seq x y z
N LYS A 1 -19.35 12.46 19.46
CA LYS A 1 -18.04 12.48 18.75
C LYS A 1 -16.97 12.36 19.83
N ALA A 2 -16.16 11.31 19.81
CA ALA A 2 -15.05 11.14 20.75
C ALA A 2 -13.94 12.15 20.46
N ASN A 3 -13.35 12.75 21.49
CA ASN A 3 -12.24 13.68 21.34
C ASN A 3 -10.95 12.92 20.99
N LYS A 4 -9.97 13.59 20.39
CA LYS A 4 -8.68 12.99 20.04
C LYS A 4 -7.93 12.39 21.24
N LYS A 5 -8.11 12.97 22.45
CA LYS A 5 -7.54 12.46 23.68
C LYS A 5 -8.19 11.15 24.10
N ASP A 6 -9.52 11.08 24.07
CA ASP A 6 -10.31 9.89 24.43
C ASP A 6 -9.99 8.71 23.52
N LEU A 7 -9.82 8.95 22.21
CA LEU A 7 -9.41 7.92 21.24
C LEU A 7 -8.02 7.36 21.53
N LYS A 8 -7.09 8.22 21.99
CA LYS A 8 -5.75 7.77 22.35
C LYS A 8 -5.76 6.91 23.62
N GLU A 9 -6.58 7.25 24.60
CA GLU A 9 -6.75 6.47 25.83
C GLU A 9 -7.42 5.13 25.58
N LEU A 10 -8.45 5.09 24.73
CA LEU A 10 -9.13 3.87 24.32
C LEU A 10 -8.19 2.90 23.61
N ARG A 11 -7.36 3.39 22.69
CA ARG A 11 -6.34 2.55 22.04
C ARG A 11 -5.31 1.99 23.02
N LYS A 12 -4.90 2.79 24.02
CA LYS A 12 -4.01 2.33 25.09
C LYS A 12 -4.64 1.25 25.96
N SER A 13 -5.96 1.27 26.15
CA SER A 13 -6.71 0.23 26.88
C SER A 13 -7.06 -1.00 26.01
N GLY A 14 -6.48 -1.10 24.78
CA GLY A 14 -6.71 -2.23 23.89
C GLY A 14 -8.05 -2.21 23.15
N LYS A 15 -8.75 -1.06 23.14
CA LYS A 15 -10.00 -0.87 22.42
C LYS A 15 -9.75 -0.13 21.11
N ILE A 16 -10.16 -0.72 20.00
CA ILE A 16 -9.99 -0.17 18.66
C ILE A 16 -11.30 0.47 18.22
N PRO A 17 -11.28 1.74 17.80
CA PRO A 17 -12.43 2.38 17.21
C PRO A 17 -12.69 1.81 15.82
N GLY A 18 -13.96 1.66 15.46
CA GLY A 18 -14.38 1.21 14.16
C GLY A 18 -15.63 1.95 13.67
N ILE A 19 -15.86 1.84 12.38
CA ILE A 19 -17.04 2.35 11.69
C ILE A 19 -17.71 1.18 10.99
N TYR A 20 -19.02 1.07 11.22
CA TYR A 20 -19.89 0.17 10.48
C TYR A 20 -20.73 1.00 9.50
N TYR A 21 -20.78 0.57 8.25
CA TYR A 21 -21.66 1.10 7.24
C TYR A 21 -22.18 -0.02 6.34
N SER A 22 -23.33 0.17 5.73
CA SER A 22 -23.97 -0.83 4.88
C SER A 22 -24.54 -0.17 3.63
N TYR A 23 -24.64 -0.95 2.58
CA TYR A 23 -25.25 -0.51 1.33
C TYR A 23 -26.71 -0.02 1.52
N ASP A 24 -27.47 -0.68 2.41
CA ASP A 24 -28.88 -0.40 2.63
C ASP A 24 -29.14 0.73 3.63
N SER A 25 -28.16 1.14 4.43
CA SER A 25 -28.29 2.21 5.41
C SER A 25 -27.38 3.38 5.08
N LYS A 26 -27.97 4.58 4.98
CA LYS A 26 -27.24 5.84 4.82
C LYS A 26 -26.51 6.27 6.11
N GLU A 27 -26.76 5.59 7.21
CA GLU A 27 -26.20 5.92 8.52
C GLU A 27 -25.01 5.02 8.83
N SER A 28 -23.88 5.65 9.15
CA SER A 28 -22.71 4.98 9.70
C SER A 28 -22.79 4.92 11.21
N LEU A 29 -22.49 3.77 11.79
CA LEU A 29 -22.45 3.58 13.24
C LEU A 29 -20.99 3.46 13.70
N THR A 30 -20.62 4.28 14.68
CA THR A 30 -19.32 4.17 15.31
C THR A 30 -19.39 3.20 16.48
N PHE A 31 -18.38 2.35 16.64
CA PHE A 31 -18.28 1.38 17.73
C PHE A 31 -16.85 1.26 18.23
N PHE A 32 -16.68 0.55 19.33
CA PHE A 32 -15.37 0.16 19.88
C PHE A 32 -15.37 -1.35 20.09
N ILE A 33 -14.27 -1.99 19.73
CA ILE A 33 -14.10 -3.43 19.86
C ILE A 33 -12.75 -3.72 20.50
N GLU A 34 -12.63 -4.80 21.24
CA GLU A 34 -11.36 -5.24 21.83
C GLU A 34 -10.44 -5.83 20.76
N GLN A 35 -9.16 -5.48 20.84
CA GLN A 35 -8.14 -5.95 19.89
C GLN A 35 -8.03 -7.48 19.87
N SER A 36 -8.24 -8.14 21.02
CA SER A 36 -8.22 -9.60 21.15
C SER A 36 -9.28 -10.29 20.27
N VAL A 37 -10.49 -9.72 20.23
CA VAL A 37 -11.60 -10.25 19.44
C VAL A 37 -11.29 -10.14 17.93
N ILE A 38 -10.73 -9.00 17.52
CA ILE A 38 -10.37 -8.77 16.12
C ILE A 38 -9.23 -9.68 15.69
N ASN A 39 -8.18 -9.82 16.51
CA ASN A 39 -7.08 -10.73 16.22
C ASN A 39 -7.55 -12.18 16.04
N ASN A 40 -8.51 -12.61 16.82
CA ASN A 40 -9.11 -13.94 16.68
C ASN A 40 -9.96 -14.03 15.41
N ALA A 41 -10.68 -12.98 15.06
CA ALA A 41 -11.46 -12.92 13.82
C ALA A 41 -10.58 -12.94 12.58
N ILE A 42 -9.49 -12.16 12.54
CA ILE A 42 -8.54 -12.14 11.42
C ILE A 42 -7.81 -13.50 11.26
N LYS A 43 -7.55 -14.20 12.36
CA LYS A 43 -6.93 -15.54 12.32
C LYS A 43 -7.89 -16.65 11.91
N SER A 44 -9.19 -16.39 11.96
CA SER A 44 -10.17 -17.34 11.45
C SER A 44 -10.22 -17.23 9.92
N ASP A 45 -10.30 -18.37 9.24
CA ASP A 45 -10.38 -18.45 7.77
C ASP A 45 -11.72 -17.95 7.21
N SER A 46 -12.47 -17.18 7.98
CA SER A 46 -13.78 -16.66 7.58
C SER A 46 -13.68 -15.19 7.21
N ASN A 47 -14.16 -14.82 6.03
CA ASN A 47 -14.24 -13.42 5.59
C ASN A 47 -15.50 -12.71 6.10
N ILE A 48 -16.51 -13.49 6.52
CA ILE A 48 -17.81 -12.99 6.94
C ILE A 48 -18.02 -13.27 8.42
N PHE A 49 -18.43 -12.24 9.15
CA PHE A 49 -18.66 -12.28 10.58
C PHE A 49 -20.06 -11.80 10.92
N SER A 50 -20.60 -12.32 12.03
CA SER A 50 -21.84 -11.83 12.59
C SER A 50 -21.53 -11.00 13.83
N ILE A 51 -21.90 -9.73 13.81
CA ILE A 51 -21.68 -8.82 14.93
C ILE A 51 -23.00 -8.20 15.40
N ASN A 52 -23.07 -7.89 16.68
CA ASN A 52 -24.19 -7.15 17.26
C ASN A 52 -23.82 -5.66 17.30
N VAL A 53 -24.39 -4.85 16.42
CA VAL A 53 -24.21 -3.40 16.41
C VAL A 53 -25.56 -2.72 16.53
N GLY A 54 -25.70 -1.86 17.55
CA GLY A 54 -26.94 -1.15 17.80
C GLY A 54 -28.11 -2.07 18.18
N GLY A 55 -27.84 -3.21 18.86
CA GLY A 55 -28.85 -4.17 19.29
C GLY A 55 -29.41 -5.09 18.20
N LYS A 56 -28.81 -5.09 17.01
CA LYS A 56 -29.16 -5.98 15.89
C LYS A 56 -27.96 -6.80 15.47
N ASN A 57 -28.17 -8.10 15.24
CA ASN A 57 -27.15 -8.95 14.61
C ASN A 57 -27.07 -8.60 13.13
N ARG A 58 -25.86 -8.33 12.67
CA ARG A 58 -25.59 -7.93 11.29
C ARG A 58 -24.44 -8.75 10.74
N THR A 59 -24.58 -9.15 9.52
CA THR A 59 -23.52 -9.83 8.77
C THR A 59 -22.56 -8.78 8.21
N VAL A 60 -21.28 -8.90 8.50
CA VAL A 60 -20.26 -7.92 8.16
C VAL A 60 -19.02 -8.57 7.57
N LEU A 61 -18.33 -7.76 6.79
CA LEU A 61 -17.04 -8.06 6.18
C LEU A 61 -16.03 -7.01 6.67
N PHE A 62 -14.78 -7.40 6.88
CA PHE A 62 -13.68 -6.45 7.07
C PHE A 62 -13.37 -5.75 5.75
N LYS A 63 -13.67 -4.46 5.64
CA LYS A 63 -13.39 -3.70 4.42
C LYS A 63 -11.97 -3.14 4.43
N SER A 64 -11.53 -2.63 5.58
CA SER A 64 -10.19 -2.10 5.77
C SER A 64 -9.77 -2.19 7.23
N VAL A 65 -8.52 -2.51 7.47
CA VAL A 65 -7.88 -2.48 8.79
C VAL A 65 -6.67 -1.56 8.69
N GLN A 66 -6.61 -0.55 9.54
CA GLN A 66 -5.49 0.38 9.56
C GLN A 66 -4.52 0.01 10.68
N TYR A 67 -3.24 -0.02 10.34
CA TYR A 67 -2.15 -0.30 11.27
C TYR A 67 -1.29 0.93 11.49
N HIS A 68 -0.67 1.01 12.65
CA HIS A 68 0.32 2.04 12.93
C HIS A 68 1.65 1.65 12.27
N PRO A 69 2.29 2.52 11.47
CA PRO A 69 3.43 2.13 10.61
C PRO A 69 4.67 1.67 11.38
N VAL A 70 4.83 2.06 12.65
CA VAL A 70 6.02 1.69 13.46
C VAL A 70 5.72 0.59 14.47
N THR A 71 4.53 0.62 15.09
CA THR A 71 4.18 -0.32 16.18
C THR A 71 3.32 -1.48 15.71
N GLU A 72 2.88 -1.46 14.44
CA GLU A 72 1.98 -2.45 13.82
C GLU A 72 0.67 -2.69 14.58
N GLN A 73 0.37 -1.81 15.53
CA GLN A 73 -0.88 -1.89 16.29
C GLN A 73 -2.04 -1.44 15.42
N MET A 74 -3.15 -2.15 15.50
CA MET A 74 -4.39 -1.76 14.84
C MET A 74 -4.88 -0.42 15.39
N THR A 75 -5.15 0.52 14.50
CA THR A 75 -5.60 1.87 14.84
C THR A 75 -7.06 2.13 14.51
N HIS A 76 -7.58 1.49 13.47
CA HIS A 76 -8.97 1.66 13.02
C HIS A 76 -9.44 0.44 12.23
N ILE A 77 -10.75 0.20 12.26
CA ILE A 77 -11.39 -0.89 11.50
C ILE A 77 -12.65 -0.37 10.83
N ASP A 78 -12.78 -0.73 9.57
CA ASP A 78 -13.95 -0.48 8.76
C ASP A 78 -14.70 -1.78 8.52
N LEU A 79 -15.94 -1.83 9.00
CA LEU A 79 -16.83 -2.96 8.80
C LEU A 79 -17.92 -2.60 7.80
N TYR A 80 -18.04 -3.41 6.78
CA TYR A 80 -19.07 -3.29 5.77
C TYR A 80 -20.17 -4.32 5.98
N GLY A 81 -21.40 -3.86 6.15
CA GLY A 81 -22.58 -4.72 6.24
C GLY A 81 -22.93 -5.26 4.87
N VAL A 82 -22.90 -6.58 4.74
CA VAL A 82 -23.16 -7.28 3.48
C VAL A 82 -24.53 -7.95 3.46
N ASN A 83 -25.12 -7.99 2.28
CA ASN A 83 -26.28 -8.82 1.96
C ASN A 83 -25.78 -9.97 1.07
N MET A 84 -26.15 -11.21 1.39
CA MET A 84 -25.69 -12.40 0.66
C MET A 84 -26.07 -12.41 -0.82
N ASP A 85 -27.13 -11.68 -1.19
CA ASP A 85 -27.65 -11.63 -2.56
C ASP A 85 -26.99 -10.54 -3.44
N LYS A 86 -26.13 -9.69 -2.85
CA LYS A 86 -25.54 -8.57 -3.59
C LYS A 86 -24.03 -8.73 -3.74
N PRO A 87 -23.49 -8.50 -4.95
CA PRO A 87 -22.05 -8.55 -5.14
C PRO A 87 -21.36 -7.40 -4.39
N VAL A 88 -20.21 -7.69 -3.82
CA VAL A 88 -19.37 -6.75 -3.08
C VAL A 88 -17.97 -6.68 -3.68
N VAL A 89 -17.36 -5.51 -3.56
CA VAL A 89 -15.98 -5.28 -3.96
C VAL A 89 -15.09 -5.46 -2.75
N VAL A 90 -14.18 -6.40 -2.84
CA VAL A 90 -13.24 -6.75 -1.76
C VAL A 90 -11.80 -6.72 -2.27
N LYS A 91 -10.87 -6.46 -1.35
CA LYS A 91 -9.44 -6.61 -1.59
C LYS A 91 -9.00 -7.96 -1.06
N VAL A 92 -8.42 -8.75 -1.94
CA VAL A 92 -7.92 -10.09 -1.60
C VAL A 92 -6.40 -10.07 -1.67
N PRO A 93 -5.71 -10.54 -0.63
CA PRO A 93 -4.25 -10.60 -0.64
C PRO A 93 -3.76 -11.67 -1.62
N ILE A 94 -2.63 -11.36 -2.28
CA ILE A 94 -1.94 -12.24 -3.20
C ILE A 94 -0.80 -12.93 -2.45
N ASN A 95 -0.79 -14.24 -2.47
CA ASN A 95 0.28 -15.07 -1.94
C ASN A 95 1.11 -15.64 -3.10
N LEU A 96 2.42 -15.47 -3.05
CA LEU A 96 3.34 -15.97 -4.06
C LEU A 96 3.81 -17.38 -3.66
N VAL A 97 3.57 -18.35 -4.52
CA VAL A 97 3.92 -19.75 -4.29
C VAL A 97 5.12 -20.12 -5.17
N GLY A 98 6.15 -20.70 -4.54
CA GLY A 98 7.37 -21.16 -5.22
C GLY A 98 8.51 -20.16 -5.12
N THR A 99 9.63 -20.49 -5.77
CA THR A 99 10.81 -19.63 -5.89
C THR A 99 11.17 -19.49 -7.36
N PRO A 100 11.23 -18.26 -7.91
CA PRO A 100 11.53 -18.06 -9.32
C PRO A 100 12.90 -18.61 -9.73
N ILE A 101 12.99 -19.18 -10.92
CA ILE A 101 14.26 -19.64 -11.51
C ILE A 101 15.22 -18.45 -11.62
N GLY A 102 14.74 -17.27 -12.04
CA GLY A 102 15.54 -16.06 -12.15
C GLY A 102 16.15 -15.59 -10.83
N VAL A 103 15.52 -15.86 -9.69
CA VAL A 103 16.11 -15.55 -8.37
C VAL A 103 17.10 -16.64 -7.96
N LYS A 104 16.75 -17.91 -8.17
CA LYS A 104 17.52 -19.05 -7.69
C LYS A 104 18.81 -19.31 -8.50
N GLU A 105 18.73 -19.21 -9.83
CA GLU A 105 19.82 -19.54 -10.74
C GLU A 105 20.57 -18.33 -11.27
N GLU A 106 19.85 -17.24 -11.50
CA GLU A 106 20.42 -16.05 -12.12
C GLU A 106 20.69 -14.90 -11.13
N GLY A 107 20.34 -15.09 -9.83
CA GLY A 107 20.59 -14.10 -8.79
C GLY A 107 19.73 -12.83 -8.90
N GLY A 108 18.60 -12.89 -9.60
CA GLY A 108 17.63 -11.81 -9.71
C GLY A 108 16.98 -11.46 -8.39
N VAL A 109 16.35 -10.30 -8.33
CA VAL A 109 15.57 -9.83 -7.19
C VAL A 109 14.08 -9.87 -7.55
N LEU A 110 13.30 -10.58 -6.70
CA LEU A 110 11.85 -10.60 -6.81
C LEU A 110 11.27 -9.30 -6.22
N ASN A 111 10.50 -8.59 -7.01
CA ASN A 111 9.79 -7.39 -6.58
C ASN A 111 8.29 -7.60 -6.69
N GLN A 112 7.60 -7.63 -5.55
CA GLN A 112 6.14 -7.65 -5.50
C GLN A 112 5.62 -6.22 -5.45
N VAL A 113 5.05 -5.75 -6.54
CA VAL A 113 4.52 -4.38 -6.69
C VAL A 113 3.14 -4.27 -6.08
N SER A 114 2.28 -5.27 -6.34
CA SER A 114 0.91 -5.29 -5.83
C SER A 114 0.71 -6.51 -4.93
N GLN A 115 0.26 -6.24 -3.71
CA GLN A 115 0.02 -7.26 -2.69
C GLN A 115 -1.46 -7.66 -2.58
N GLU A 116 -2.36 -6.84 -3.13
CA GLU A 116 -3.80 -7.02 -3.05
C GLU A 116 -4.43 -6.86 -4.44
N LEU A 117 -5.49 -7.63 -4.70
CA LEU A 117 -6.29 -7.55 -5.91
C LEU A 117 -7.73 -7.18 -5.56
N GLU A 118 -8.31 -6.22 -6.29
CA GLU A 118 -9.71 -5.84 -6.11
C GLU A 118 -10.62 -6.74 -6.97
N LEU A 119 -11.46 -7.52 -6.28
CA LEU A 119 -12.39 -8.44 -6.88
C LEU A 119 -13.82 -8.06 -6.51
N LYS A 120 -14.74 -8.30 -7.43
CA LYS A 120 -16.18 -8.22 -7.21
C LYS A 120 -16.75 -9.63 -7.24
N CYS A 121 -17.37 -10.05 -6.15
CA CYS A 121 -17.94 -11.37 -5.98
C CYS A 121 -19.12 -11.36 -5.01
N LEU A 122 -19.83 -12.45 -4.93
CA LEU A 122 -20.82 -12.64 -3.87
C LEU A 122 -20.09 -12.90 -2.54
N PRO A 123 -20.70 -12.50 -1.40
CA PRO A 123 -20.07 -12.67 -0.10
C PRO A 123 -19.69 -14.12 0.23
N GLY A 124 -20.45 -15.09 -0.28
CA GLY A 124 -20.17 -16.53 -0.10
C GLY A 124 -18.94 -17.04 -0.85
N ASP A 125 -18.53 -16.36 -1.92
CA ASP A 125 -17.48 -16.82 -2.85
C ASP A 125 -16.18 -16.02 -2.69
N ILE A 126 -16.03 -15.25 -1.61
CA ILE A 126 -14.84 -14.45 -1.35
C ILE A 126 -13.67 -15.37 -0.99
N PRO A 127 -12.60 -15.45 -1.79
CA PRO A 127 -11.40 -16.20 -1.43
C PRO A 127 -10.63 -15.49 -0.32
N ASN A 128 -10.02 -16.25 0.57
CA ASN A 128 -9.17 -15.68 1.64
C ASN A 128 -7.85 -15.18 1.10
N ILE A 129 -7.26 -15.93 0.16
CA ILE A 129 -5.95 -15.69 -0.42
C ILE A 129 -6.00 -16.10 -1.88
N MET A 130 -5.29 -15.38 -2.74
CA MET A 130 -5.06 -15.75 -4.13
C MET A 130 -3.63 -16.26 -4.27
N ASP A 131 -3.48 -17.54 -4.57
CA ASP A 131 -2.18 -18.16 -4.80
C ASP A 131 -1.73 -17.94 -6.25
N VAL A 132 -0.54 -17.36 -6.43
CA VAL A 132 0.09 -17.15 -7.73
C VAL A 132 1.41 -17.91 -7.78
N ASN A 133 1.51 -18.85 -8.72
CA ASN A 133 2.75 -19.58 -8.95
C ASN A 133 3.77 -18.68 -9.67
N ILE A 134 4.98 -18.59 -9.10
CA ILE A 134 6.08 -17.78 -9.60
C ILE A 134 7.31 -18.62 -9.99
N GLU A 135 7.23 -19.96 -9.97
CA GLU A 135 8.38 -20.83 -10.18
C GLU A 135 9.03 -20.65 -11.55
N ASP A 136 8.24 -20.43 -12.59
CA ASP A 136 8.70 -20.38 -13.99
C ASP A 136 9.27 -19.00 -14.39
N LEU A 137 9.37 -18.02 -13.47
CA LEU A 137 9.81 -16.67 -13.78
C LEU A 137 11.33 -16.57 -13.90
N SER A 138 11.80 -16.05 -15.05
CA SER A 138 13.19 -15.67 -15.33
C SER A 138 13.44 -14.18 -15.07
N ILE A 139 14.69 -13.75 -15.13
CA ILE A 139 15.01 -12.31 -15.03
C ILE A 139 14.38 -11.54 -16.21
N GLY A 140 13.67 -10.46 -15.87
CA GLY A 140 12.93 -9.63 -16.82
C GLY A 140 11.47 -10.00 -16.98
N ASP A 141 11.04 -11.17 -16.46
CA ASP A 141 9.66 -11.59 -16.54
C ASP A 141 8.78 -10.84 -15.53
N THR A 142 7.53 -10.69 -15.91
CA THR A 142 6.50 -10.00 -15.12
C THR A 142 5.20 -10.78 -15.13
N ILE A 143 4.49 -10.75 -14.01
CA ILE A 143 3.12 -11.27 -13.92
C ILE A 143 2.17 -10.08 -13.80
N LEU A 144 1.22 -10.03 -14.73
CA LEU A 144 0.12 -9.08 -14.74
C LEU A 144 -1.12 -9.69 -14.08
N ALA A 145 -2.03 -8.83 -13.65
CA ALA A 145 -3.28 -9.27 -13.03
C ALA A 145 -4.11 -10.19 -13.94
N GLU A 146 -4.06 -9.96 -15.27
CA GLU A 146 -4.70 -10.79 -16.28
C GLU A 146 -4.25 -12.27 -16.27
N SER A 147 -3.00 -12.52 -15.90
CA SER A 147 -2.40 -13.87 -15.91
C SER A 147 -2.86 -14.76 -14.76
N ILE A 148 -3.57 -14.19 -13.78
CA ILE A 148 -4.04 -14.95 -12.62
C ILE A 148 -5.27 -15.78 -13.01
N LYS A 149 -5.21 -17.07 -12.70
CA LYS A 149 -6.36 -17.96 -12.84
C LYS A 149 -7.39 -17.62 -11.77
N MET A 150 -8.56 -17.21 -12.19
CA MET A 150 -9.69 -16.90 -11.32
C MET A 150 -10.85 -17.82 -11.61
N ASP A 151 -11.67 -18.06 -10.59
CA ASP A 151 -12.92 -18.78 -10.73
C ASP A 151 -13.95 -17.91 -11.48
N ASP A 152 -14.85 -18.54 -12.23
CA ASP A 152 -15.89 -17.85 -13.01
C ASP A 152 -16.84 -16.98 -12.16
N ALA A 153 -16.88 -17.22 -10.85
CA ALA A 153 -17.67 -16.44 -9.89
C ALA A 153 -17.03 -15.10 -9.47
N LEU A 154 -15.77 -14.86 -9.87
CA LEU A 154 -14.99 -13.70 -9.50
C LEU A 154 -14.85 -12.75 -10.69
N GLU A 155 -15.22 -11.49 -10.50
CA GLU A 155 -15.03 -10.44 -11.49
C GLU A 155 -13.90 -9.51 -11.04
N MET A 156 -12.83 -9.42 -11.81
CA MET A 156 -11.72 -8.51 -11.53
C MET A 156 -12.12 -7.06 -11.84
N ILE A 157 -11.93 -6.17 -10.85
CA ILE A 157 -12.12 -4.72 -11.01
C ILE A 157 -10.80 -4.01 -11.26
N SER A 158 -9.71 -4.53 -10.69
CA SER A 158 -8.36 -4.02 -10.94
C SER A 158 -8.06 -4.01 -12.44
N SER A 159 -7.25 -3.05 -12.88
CA SER A 159 -6.83 -3.00 -14.29
C SER A 159 -6.11 -4.29 -14.68
N PRO A 160 -6.43 -4.90 -15.83
CA PRO A 160 -5.79 -6.14 -16.28
C PRO A 160 -4.27 -5.97 -16.45
N ASP A 161 -3.82 -4.76 -16.81
CA ASP A 161 -2.40 -4.40 -16.96
C ASP A 161 -1.69 -4.12 -15.63
N MET A 162 -2.36 -4.33 -14.48
CA MET A 162 -1.74 -4.10 -13.16
C MET A 162 -0.61 -5.09 -12.94
N LEU A 163 0.60 -4.57 -12.72
CA LEU A 163 1.78 -5.37 -12.41
C LEU A 163 1.69 -5.93 -10.99
N ILE A 164 1.79 -7.25 -10.86
CA ILE A 164 1.78 -7.94 -9.57
C ILE A 164 3.19 -8.23 -9.10
N VAL A 165 3.95 -8.90 -9.93
CA VAL A 165 5.30 -9.35 -9.61
C VAL A 165 6.22 -9.12 -10.80
N SER A 166 7.46 -8.74 -10.53
CA SER A 166 8.53 -8.68 -11.51
C SER A 166 9.84 -9.23 -10.94
N VAL A 167 10.63 -9.89 -11.78
CA VAL A 167 11.99 -10.32 -11.43
C VAL A 167 12.98 -9.39 -12.13
N THR A 168 13.78 -8.67 -11.37
CA THR A 168 14.74 -7.68 -11.89
C THR A 168 16.17 -8.10 -11.62
N VAL A 169 17.10 -7.61 -12.44
CA VAL A 169 18.53 -7.78 -12.20
C VAL A 169 18.93 -7.03 -10.92
N PRO A 170 19.71 -7.65 -10.01
CA PRO A 170 20.20 -6.92 -8.85
C PRO A 170 21.07 -5.76 -9.30
N MET A 171 20.72 -4.55 -8.89
CA MET A 171 21.59 -3.40 -9.06
C MET A 171 22.78 -3.62 -8.11
N LYS A 172 23.98 -3.88 -8.66
CA LYS A 172 25.20 -3.79 -7.85
C LYS A 172 25.28 -2.32 -7.42
N GLU A 173 25.12 -2.06 -6.15
CA GLU A 173 25.60 -0.80 -5.58
C GLU A 173 27.10 -0.76 -5.91
N VAL A 174 27.46 0.12 -6.82
CA VAL A 174 28.84 0.56 -6.95
C VAL A 174 29.07 1.39 -5.69
N VAL A 175 29.58 0.72 -4.66
CA VAL A 175 30.20 1.43 -3.55
C VAL A 175 31.38 2.15 -4.22
N ALA A 176 31.22 3.43 -4.47
CA ALA A 176 32.32 4.29 -4.83
C ALA A 176 33.24 4.26 -3.60
N ASP A 177 34.31 3.51 -3.72
CA ASP A 177 35.43 3.60 -2.79
C ASP A 177 35.91 5.06 -2.82
N PRO A 178 35.98 5.75 -1.68
CA PRO A 178 36.39 7.16 -1.63
C PRO A 178 37.94 7.32 -1.74
N ASP A 179 38.69 6.31 -2.22
CA ASP A 179 40.14 6.30 -2.17
C ASP A 179 40.86 6.18 -3.54
N GLU A 180 40.18 6.51 -4.66
CA GLU A 180 40.84 6.69 -5.95
C GLU A 180 40.63 8.09 -6.53
N GLU A 181 41.09 9.11 -5.82
CA GLU A 181 41.47 10.40 -6.38
C GLU A 181 42.78 10.83 -5.73
N LEU A 182 43.87 10.45 -6.35
CA LEU A 182 45.12 11.18 -6.36
C LEU A 182 46.14 10.34 -7.12
N GLU A 183 46.26 10.50 -8.44
CA GLU A 183 47.55 10.61 -9.11
C GLU A 183 47.37 10.84 -10.62
N GLU A 184 48.08 11.88 -11.03
CA GLU A 184 48.68 12.16 -12.32
C GLU A 184 47.88 12.82 -13.43
N GLY A 185 48.38 14.00 -13.70
CA GLY A 185 48.23 14.66 -14.97
C GLY A 185 48.66 16.12 -14.96
N GLU A 186 49.89 16.39 -14.53
CA GLU A 186 50.65 17.60 -14.86
C GLU A 186 51.01 17.54 -16.35
N ASP A 187 50.56 18.47 -17.16
CA ASP A 187 51.42 19.22 -18.12
C ASP A 187 50.55 19.93 -19.19
N GLY A 188 50.92 21.19 -19.47
CA GLY A 188 50.64 21.78 -20.77
C GLY A 188 49.90 23.11 -20.79
N GLU A 189 50.59 24.19 -20.36
CA GLU A 189 50.85 25.45 -21.06
C GLU A 189 49.72 26.26 -21.72
N ALA A 190 49.50 27.42 -21.12
CA ALA A 190 49.53 28.76 -21.72
C ALA A 190 48.67 29.07 -22.98
N ASP A 191 47.77 29.98 -22.92
CA ASP A 191 47.97 31.30 -23.49
C ASP A 191 46.80 32.27 -23.16
N GLN A 192 47.18 33.46 -22.90
CA GLN A 192 46.68 34.78 -22.74
C GLN A 192 45.40 35.14 -23.48
N ALA A 193 44.57 35.91 -22.87
CA ALA A 193 44.35 37.32 -23.12
C ALA A 193 42.90 37.78 -22.86
N SER A 194 42.79 38.62 -21.86
CA SER A 194 42.19 39.96 -21.89
C SER A 194 40.74 40.10 -22.36
N ASN A 195 39.86 40.65 -21.63
CA ASN A 195 39.67 42.07 -21.37
C ASN A 195 38.26 42.27 -20.82
N GLU A 196 38.20 42.87 -19.67
CA GLU A 196 37.68 44.20 -19.34
C GLU A 196 36.16 44.41 -19.44
N SER A 197 35.69 44.86 -18.28
CA SER A 197 34.78 46.01 -18.05
C SER A 197 33.29 45.77 -18.26
N ALA A 198 32.47 46.11 -17.38
CA ALA A 198 32.10 47.20 -16.55
C ALA A 198 30.73 46.91 -16.00
N GLU A 199 30.55 47.03 -14.70
CA GLU A 199 29.95 48.18 -14.02
C GLU A 199 28.54 48.53 -14.46
N SER A 200 27.61 48.44 -13.52
CA SER A 200 26.81 49.55 -13.02
C SER A 200 25.51 49.05 -12.39
N SER A 201 25.46 49.07 -11.09
CA SER A 201 24.58 49.88 -10.25
C SER A 201 23.17 50.20 -10.80
N ASN A 202 22.15 49.95 -10.05
CA ASN A 202 21.41 51.01 -9.39
C ASN A 202 20.24 50.46 -8.56
N GLU A 203 20.18 50.95 -7.39
CA GLU A 203 19.18 51.21 -6.40
C GLU A 203 17.80 51.66 -6.92
N GLY A 204 16.87 51.52 -6.02
CA GLY A 204 15.67 52.34 -5.94
C GLY A 204 14.46 51.51 -5.55
N SER A 205 14.12 51.32 -4.31
CA SER A 205 13.49 52.23 -3.36
C SER A 205 12.03 52.60 -3.66
N SER A 206 11.27 52.42 -2.58
CA SER A 206 10.02 53.10 -2.18
C SER A 206 8.72 52.55 -2.75
N ASP A 207 7.83 52.02 -1.92
CA ASP A 207 7.02 52.67 -0.87
C ASP A 207 5.63 53.09 -1.40
N THR A 208 4.68 52.84 -0.56
CA THR A 208 3.42 53.55 -0.37
C THR A 208 2.11 52.81 -0.72
N SER A 209 1.51 52.33 0.33
CA SER A 209 0.17 52.58 0.91
C SER A 209 -1.04 52.82 -0.01
N GLY A 210 -2.17 52.31 0.49
CA GLY A 210 -3.49 52.95 0.34
C GLY A 210 -4.59 51.94 -0.01
N ASP A 211 -5.27 51.50 0.99
CA ASP A 211 -6.61 51.93 1.40
C ASP A 211 -7.73 51.82 0.31
N GLN A 212 -8.60 50.84 0.49
CA GLN A 212 -10.07 50.93 0.71
C GLN A 212 -10.64 49.54 0.88
#